data_113292ad33ae954f62e7359eb5790ab5
#
_entry.id   113292ad33ae954f62e7359eb5790ab5
#
_cell.length_a   1.000
_cell.length_b   1.000
_cell.length_c   1.000
_cell.angle_alpha   90.00
_cell.angle_beta   90.00
_cell.angle_gamma   90.00
#
_symmetry.space_group_name_H-M   'P 1'
#
loop_
_entity.id
_entity.type
_entity.pdbx_description
1 polymer ?
#
loop_
_entity_poly.entity_id
_entity_poly.type
_entity_poly.pdbx_seq_one_letter_code
_entity_poly.pdbx_strand_id
1 'polypeptide(L)'
;MLSKWDDYPIHQAATPLMQTVGSDLGRYDRHWLAMHDRALTTQLGFGLSCHPNRGIIDASLSISRHGVQTSTFASGRLTRDRDTSVGPLRVEVVEPMRTLRVVLEEHEGMAVDVTFTAVTQCIEDGRMRRDNGGVLISERIRTVQFGEWSGSFTVDGETVDCSGDEWWGFRDRSWGSRTTGTVAESSLATQHSGIYFAWTLLRFPDECLLVAVNETPDGRSEARTVAVLPFLEPGDPAYGEEDKVVRGDVFEFDIDYLPGTRRAQGIDLTVGPRGAIDRRIHIEPVALFQMQGLGYFHPTWRHGTDFGGEVTGSDSWVLADLDPTARENIHAQQVCRARRSDGAEGLGLWEHVAMGAHLPSGLPDGIAPRP
;
A
#
# COMPACT_ATOMS: atom_id res chain seq x y z
N MET A 1 -14.27 6.74 13.92
CA MET A 1 -15.13 7.30 12.84
C MET A 1 -14.27 8.23 12.01
N LEU A 2 -14.23 8.03 10.70
CA LEU A 2 -13.46 8.86 9.77
C LEU A 2 -14.17 10.19 9.50
N SER A 3 -13.39 11.22 9.14
CA SER A 3 -13.83 12.54 8.74
C SER A 3 -13.14 12.99 7.46
N LYS A 4 -13.55 14.13 6.90
CA LYS A 4 -12.93 14.71 5.71
C LYS A 4 -11.43 15.06 5.90
N TRP A 5 -11.00 15.26 7.14
CA TRP A 5 -9.63 15.64 7.47
C TRP A 5 -8.64 14.48 7.38
N ASP A 6 -9.13 13.23 7.33
CA ASP A 6 -8.27 12.06 7.18
C ASP A 6 -7.66 11.94 5.78
N ASP A 7 -7.99 12.84 4.84
CA ASP A 7 -7.29 13.03 3.58
C ASP A 7 -6.07 13.97 3.69
N TYR A 8 -5.98 14.72 4.78
CA TYR A 8 -4.90 15.69 4.99
C TYR A 8 -3.84 15.13 5.94
N PRO A 9 -2.52 15.47 5.79
CA PRO A 9 -1.45 15.00 6.67
C PRO A 9 -1.43 15.75 8.03
N ILE A 10 -2.52 15.73 8.77
CA ILE A 10 -2.76 16.52 9.98
C ILE A 10 -3.02 15.69 11.24
N HIS A 11 -2.81 14.37 11.19
CA HIS A 11 -3.09 13.45 12.31
C HIS A 11 -2.06 13.62 13.43
N GLN A 12 -2.28 14.64 14.25
CA GLN A 12 -1.50 14.99 15.44
C GLN A 12 -2.44 15.34 16.59
N ALA A 13 -1.88 15.47 17.79
CA ALA A 13 -2.65 15.98 18.93
C ALA A 13 -3.04 17.46 18.72
N ALA A 14 -3.79 18.04 19.67
CA ALA A 14 -4.34 19.41 19.62
C ALA A 14 -3.24 20.50 19.70
N THR A 15 -2.23 20.42 18.83
CA THR A 15 -1.12 21.37 18.70
C THR A 15 -1.09 21.89 17.26
N PRO A 16 -0.50 23.08 17.00
CA PRO A 16 -0.28 23.54 15.63
C PRO A 16 0.46 22.51 14.79
N LEU A 17 0.15 22.43 13.48
CA LEU A 17 0.66 21.38 12.59
C LEU A 17 2.17 21.19 12.63
N MET A 18 2.93 22.24 12.84
CA MET A 18 4.40 22.15 12.95
C MET A 18 4.91 21.73 14.31
N GLN A 19 4.07 21.73 15.34
CA GLN A 19 4.42 21.18 16.64
C GLN A 19 4.13 19.70 16.67
N THR A 20 5.17 18.90 16.88
CA THR A 20 5.02 17.45 17.02
C THR A 20 4.67 17.10 18.46
N VAL A 21 3.89 16.04 18.67
CA VAL A 21 3.43 15.60 19.99
C VAL A 21 4.44 14.72 20.74
N GLY A 22 5.60 14.53 20.18
CA GLY A 22 6.65 13.68 20.77
C GLY A 22 7.92 13.73 19.94
N SER A 23 8.94 13.02 20.39
CA SER A 23 10.26 12.96 19.76
C SER A 23 10.48 11.68 18.93
N ASP A 24 9.47 10.86 18.72
CA ASP A 24 9.58 9.62 17.96
C ASP A 24 9.90 9.91 16.49
N LEU A 25 11.12 9.59 16.06
CA LEU A 25 11.58 9.78 14.69
C LEU A 25 10.90 8.86 13.68
N GLY A 26 10.23 7.81 14.14
CA GLY A 26 9.41 6.91 13.30
C GLY A 26 8.04 7.45 12.91
N ARG A 27 7.65 8.62 13.45
CA ARG A 27 6.34 9.23 13.17
C ARG A 27 6.19 9.55 11.70
N TYR A 28 5.04 9.14 11.10
CA TYR A 28 4.74 9.38 9.71
C TYR A 28 3.25 9.62 9.48
N ASP A 29 2.95 10.23 8.34
CA ASP A 29 1.63 10.43 7.79
C ASP A 29 1.71 10.29 6.27
N ARG A 30 0.99 9.31 5.65
CA ARG A 30 1.25 8.86 4.29
C ARG A 30 0.00 8.69 3.45
N HIS A 31 0.05 9.16 2.22
CA HIS A 31 -0.77 8.71 1.10
C HIS A 31 -0.08 7.53 0.41
N TRP A 32 -0.84 6.53 0.05
CA TRP A 32 -0.46 5.49 -0.85
C TRP A 32 -1.63 5.19 -1.80
N LEU A 33 -1.35 5.19 -3.10
CA LEU A 33 -2.36 5.04 -4.14
C LEU A 33 -1.83 4.05 -5.17
N ALA A 34 -2.71 3.22 -5.72
CA ALA A 34 -2.38 2.34 -6.84
C ALA A 34 -3.52 2.29 -7.84
N MET A 35 -3.16 2.08 -9.10
CA MET A 35 -4.08 1.80 -10.17
C MET A 35 -3.51 0.72 -11.10
N HIS A 36 -4.38 0.01 -11.77
CA HIS A 36 -4.04 -0.95 -12.81
C HIS A 36 -5.09 -0.93 -13.92
N ASP A 37 -4.69 -1.30 -15.11
CA ASP A 37 -5.62 -1.54 -16.20
C ASP A 37 -6.39 -2.87 -15.98
N ARG A 38 -7.55 -3.02 -16.61
CA ARG A 38 -8.33 -4.26 -16.53
C ARG A 38 -7.67 -5.43 -17.24
N ALA A 39 -6.77 -5.17 -18.18
CA ALA A 39 -5.96 -6.21 -18.83
C ALA A 39 -4.84 -6.75 -17.92
N LEU A 40 -4.54 -6.08 -16.80
CA LEU A 40 -3.47 -6.40 -15.85
C LEU A 40 -2.08 -6.36 -16.49
N THR A 41 -1.87 -5.46 -17.44
CA THR A 41 -0.60 -5.26 -18.14
C THR A 41 0.22 -4.10 -17.59
N THR A 42 -0.46 -3.18 -16.88
CA THR A 42 0.13 -1.98 -16.34
C THR A 42 -0.34 -1.75 -14.91
N GLN A 43 0.60 -1.45 -14.03
CA GLN A 43 0.32 -0.97 -12.67
C GLN A 43 1.09 0.31 -12.41
N LEU A 44 0.42 1.29 -11.81
CA LEU A 44 1.03 2.51 -11.27
C LEU A 44 0.85 2.52 -9.77
N GLY A 45 1.91 2.88 -9.04
CA GLY A 45 1.88 3.13 -7.61
C GLY A 45 2.43 4.50 -7.28
N PHE A 46 1.82 5.17 -6.30
CA PHE A 46 2.26 6.46 -5.80
C PHE A 46 2.29 6.45 -4.27
N GLY A 47 3.34 6.98 -3.68
CA GLY A 47 3.47 7.21 -2.26
C GLY A 47 3.96 8.61 -1.95
N LEU A 48 3.34 9.29 -0.97
CA LEU A 48 3.83 10.54 -0.41
C LEU A 48 3.74 10.47 1.10
N SER A 49 4.84 10.75 1.80
CA SER A 49 4.93 10.65 3.25
C SER A 49 5.46 11.93 3.87
N CYS A 50 4.79 12.41 4.91
CA CYS A 50 5.31 13.40 5.83
C CYS A 50 5.92 12.71 7.05
N HIS A 51 7.14 13.09 7.43
CA HIS A 51 7.86 12.63 8.62
C HIS A 51 8.11 13.80 9.57
N PRO A 52 7.10 14.18 10.38
CA PRO A 52 7.13 15.46 11.10
C PRO A 52 8.33 15.63 12.03
N ASN A 53 8.71 14.57 12.78
CA ASN A 53 9.81 14.62 13.74
C ASN A 53 11.19 14.59 13.07
N ARG A 54 11.25 14.29 11.77
CA ARG A 54 12.45 14.41 10.93
C ARG A 54 12.49 15.72 10.13
N GLY A 55 11.35 16.40 9.98
CA GLY A 55 11.19 17.57 9.11
C GLY A 55 11.35 17.23 7.63
N ILE A 56 10.97 16.00 7.24
CA ILE A 56 11.13 15.46 5.89
C ILE A 56 9.75 15.20 5.27
N ILE A 57 9.66 15.47 3.98
CA ILE A 57 8.63 14.96 3.08
C ILE A 57 9.30 14.17 1.97
N ASP A 58 8.78 13.01 1.64
CA ASP A 58 9.22 12.22 0.50
C ASP A 58 8.04 11.74 -0.34
N ALA A 59 8.28 11.54 -1.62
CA ALA A 59 7.33 10.96 -2.54
C ALA A 59 8.03 10.05 -3.55
N SER A 60 7.29 9.09 -4.06
CA SER A 60 7.73 8.22 -5.13
C SER A 60 6.54 7.83 -6.00
N LEU A 61 6.80 7.67 -7.30
CA LEU A 61 5.86 7.18 -8.28
C LEU A 61 6.56 6.11 -9.12
N SER A 62 5.88 4.99 -9.32
CA SER A 62 6.37 3.88 -10.11
C SER A 62 5.35 3.44 -11.13
N ILE A 63 5.79 3.10 -12.33
CA ILE A 63 4.98 2.48 -13.38
C ILE A 63 5.64 1.15 -13.76
N SER A 64 4.90 0.06 -13.61
CA SER A 64 5.28 -1.27 -14.08
C SER A 64 4.49 -1.60 -15.34
N ARG A 65 5.18 -1.79 -16.47
CA ARG A 65 4.59 -2.06 -17.77
C ARG A 65 5.54 -2.85 -18.64
N HIS A 66 5.05 -3.81 -19.41
CA HIS A 66 5.83 -4.61 -20.35
C HIS A 66 7.07 -5.30 -19.71
N GLY A 67 6.97 -5.68 -18.43
CA GLY A 67 8.06 -6.33 -17.70
C GLY A 67 9.16 -5.39 -17.21
N VAL A 68 9.01 -4.09 -17.39
CA VAL A 68 9.91 -3.04 -16.85
C VAL A 68 9.14 -2.22 -15.81
N GLN A 69 9.80 -1.88 -14.73
CA GLN A 69 9.30 -0.92 -13.75
C GLN A 69 10.22 0.28 -13.70
N THR A 70 9.66 1.47 -13.95
CA THR A 70 10.37 2.75 -13.88
C THR A 70 9.80 3.57 -12.73
N SER A 71 10.67 4.22 -11.96
CA SER A 71 10.33 4.92 -10.74
C SER A 71 10.99 6.28 -10.67
N THR A 72 10.24 7.27 -10.20
CA THR A 72 10.74 8.61 -9.83
C THR A 72 10.61 8.79 -8.33
N PHE A 73 11.63 9.34 -7.70
CA PHE A 73 11.72 9.62 -6.28
C PHE A 73 11.99 11.10 -6.04
N ALA A 74 11.43 11.64 -4.98
CA ALA A 74 11.75 12.96 -4.48
C ALA A 74 11.77 12.96 -2.95
N SER A 75 12.67 13.74 -2.38
CA SER A 75 12.74 14.00 -0.93
C SER A 75 13.13 15.44 -0.67
N GLY A 76 12.59 16.03 0.38
CA GLY A 76 12.86 17.42 0.72
C GLY A 76 12.46 17.78 2.15
N ARG A 77 12.56 19.05 2.50
CA ARG A 77 12.14 19.57 3.80
C ARG A 77 10.62 19.71 3.87
N LEU A 78 10.03 19.20 4.93
CA LEU A 78 8.61 19.40 5.21
C LEU A 78 8.34 20.87 5.49
N THR A 79 7.42 21.45 4.73
CA THR A 79 7.01 22.86 4.91
C THR A 79 6.17 23.07 6.16
N ARG A 80 5.99 24.33 6.58
CA ARG A 80 5.12 24.68 7.71
C ARG A 80 3.66 24.38 7.44
N ASP A 81 3.24 24.54 6.18
CA ASP A 81 1.86 24.34 5.76
C ASP A 81 1.58 22.85 5.44
N ARG A 82 2.63 22.01 5.50
CA ARG A 82 2.56 20.57 5.17
C ARG A 82 1.97 20.35 3.80
N ASP A 83 2.54 21.04 2.81
CA ASP A 83 2.19 20.83 1.42
C ASP A 83 2.34 19.34 1.05
N THR A 84 1.43 18.88 0.23
CA THR A 84 1.44 17.49 -0.28
C THR A 84 2.17 17.42 -1.62
N SER A 85 3.34 18.10 -1.70
CA SER A 85 4.20 18.14 -2.87
C SER A 85 5.68 18.15 -2.48
N VAL A 86 6.51 17.49 -3.29
CA VAL A 86 7.97 17.52 -3.19
C VAL A 86 8.58 17.23 -4.56
N GLY A 87 9.50 18.09 -5.01
CA GLY A 87 10.02 18.04 -6.37
C GLY A 87 8.89 18.04 -7.41
N PRO A 88 8.93 17.16 -8.41
CA PRO A 88 7.90 17.08 -9.45
C PRO A 88 6.62 16.32 -9.03
N LEU A 89 6.58 15.77 -7.82
CA LEU A 89 5.52 14.88 -7.33
C LEU A 89 4.56 15.60 -6.39
N ARG A 90 3.25 15.43 -6.61
CA ARG A 90 2.22 15.95 -5.69
C ARG A 90 0.95 15.12 -5.69
N VAL A 91 0.20 15.20 -4.59
CA VAL A 91 -1.18 14.75 -4.49
C VAL A 91 -2.06 15.92 -4.08
N GLU A 92 -3.16 16.10 -4.81
CA GLU A 92 -4.13 17.16 -4.56
C GLU A 92 -5.43 16.55 -4.03
N VAL A 93 -5.94 17.07 -2.92
CA VAL A 93 -7.27 16.69 -2.41
C VAL A 93 -8.30 17.56 -3.13
N VAL A 94 -8.91 17.01 -4.18
CA VAL A 94 -9.92 17.72 -4.98
C VAL A 94 -11.25 17.78 -4.24
N GLU A 95 -11.71 16.62 -3.75
CA GLU A 95 -12.87 16.49 -2.87
C GLU A 95 -12.49 15.54 -1.73
N PRO A 96 -12.47 16.02 -0.47
CA PRO A 96 -12.08 15.18 0.65
C PRO A 96 -12.85 13.87 0.73
N MET A 97 -12.10 12.77 0.91
CA MET A 97 -12.60 11.40 1.02
C MET A 97 -13.27 10.85 -0.25
N ARG A 98 -13.26 11.59 -1.38
CA ARG A 98 -13.89 11.18 -2.64
C ARG A 98 -12.95 11.26 -3.84
N THR A 99 -12.25 12.37 -4.03
CA THR A 99 -11.48 12.63 -5.24
C THR A 99 -10.09 13.16 -4.92
N LEU A 100 -9.09 12.47 -5.42
CA LEU A 100 -7.68 12.87 -5.34
C LEU A 100 -7.09 12.97 -6.75
N ARG A 101 -6.18 13.92 -6.97
CA ARG A 101 -5.39 14.01 -8.19
C ARG A 101 -3.92 13.76 -7.87
N VAL A 102 -3.28 12.90 -8.64
CA VAL A 102 -1.84 12.58 -8.55
C VAL A 102 -1.15 13.15 -9.77
N VAL A 103 -0.09 13.91 -9.54
CA VAL A 103 0.69 14.52 -10.61
C VAL A 103 2.17 14.23 -10.42
N LEU A 104 2.79 13.78 -11.49
CA LEU A 104 4.22 13.86 -11.74
C LEU A 104 4.42 14.80 -12.92
N GLU A 105 5.00 15.99 -12.67
CA GLU A 105 5.48 16.85 -13.76
C GLU A 105 6.56 16.10 -14.55
N GLU A 106 6.68 16.38 -15.85
CA GLU A 106 7.62 15.65 -16.68
C GLU A 106 9.01 15.58 -16.00
N HIS A 107 9.49 14.37 -15.80
CA HIS A 107 10.77 14.07 -15.16
C HIS A 107 11.37 12.79 -15.75
N GLU A 108 12.51 12.92 -16.41
CA GLU A 108 13.26 11.82 -17.01
C GLU A 108 12.40 10.86 -17.88
N GLY A 109 11.52 11.45 -18.70
CA GLY A 109 10.66 10.70 -19.63
C GLY A 109 9.38 10.14 -19.03
N MET A 110 9.10 10.43 -17.76
CA MET A 110 7.82 10.12 -17.11
C MET A 110 7.01 11.37 -16.85
N ALA A 111 5.70 11.29 -17.07
CA ALA A 111 4.73 12.30 -16.65
C ALA A 111 3.43 11.61 -16.27
N VAL A 112 2.73 12.11 -15.26
CA VAL A 112 1.46 11.54 -14.80
C VAL A 112 0.52 12.66 -14.38
N ASP A 113 -0.72 12.60 -14.83
CA ASP A 113 -1.80 13.45 -14.39
C ASP A 113 -3.08 12.60 -14.35
N VAL A 114 -3.34 11.99 -13.19
CA VAL A 114 -4.45 11.06 -13.02
C VAL A 114 -5.28 11.41 -11.80
N THR A 115 -6.57 11.16 -11.90
CA THR A 115 -7.56 11.46 -10.87
C THR A 115 -8.22 10.17 -10.38
N PHE A 116 -8.15 9.95 -9.09
CA PHE A 116 -8.88 8.91 -8.37
C PHE A 116 -10.28 9.41 -8.02
N THR A 117 -11.29 8.60 -8.30
CA THR A 117 -12.66 8.82 -7.86
C THR A 117 -13.16 7.59 -7.09
N ALA A 118 -13.59 7.79 -5.85
CA ALA A 118 -14.07 6.73 -4.98
C ALA A 118 -15.33 6.04 -5.53
N VAL A 119 -15.35 4.70 -5.50
CA VAL A 119 -16.52 3.87 -5.82
C VAL A 119 -17.07 3.13 -4.60
N THR A 120 -16.36 3.16 -3.46
CA THR A 120 -16.83 2.60 -2.19
C THR A 120 -16.70 3.62 -1.08
N GLN A 121 -17.31 3.32 0.05
CA GLN A 121 -17.00 4.04 1.28
C GLN A 121 -15.53 3.85 1.67
N CYS A 122 -14.95 4.90 2.27
CA CYS A 122 -13.64 4.82 2.89
C CYS A 122 -13.80 4.18 4.28
N ILE A 123 -13.07 3.11 4.53
CA ILE A 123 -13.14 2.36 5.78
C ILE A 123 -11.82 2.37 6.54
N GLU A 124 -11.90 2.26 7.86
CA GLU A 124 -10.73 2.04 8.70
C GLU A 124 -10.34 0.55 8.64
N ASP A 125 -9.07 0.30 8.27
CA ASP A 125 -8.46 -1.04 8.23
C ASP A 125 -7.71 -1.27 9.53
N GLY A 126 -8.39 -1.61 10.56
CA GLY A 126 -7.87 -2.05 11.85
C GLY A 126 -6.60 -1.36 12.39
N ARG A 127 -6.54 -1.13 13.66
CA ARG A 127 -5.34 -0.60 14.31
C ARG A 127 -4.31 -1.71 14.50
N MET A 128 -3.09 -1.50 14.04
CA MET A 128 -1.96 -2.38 14.32
C MET A 128 -1.07 -1.75 15.38
N ARG A 129 -0.66 -2.55 16.36
CA ARG A 129 0.34 -2.16 17.35
C ARG A 129 1.27 -3.34 17.64
N ARG A 130 2.56 -3.08 17.58
CA ARG A 130 3.62 -4.05 17.89
C ARG A 130 4.56 -3.48 18.92
N ASP A 131 4.74 -4.22 20.00
CA ASP A 131 5.69 -3.93 21.07
C ASP A 131 6.75 -5.04 21.16
N ASN A 132 7.96 -4.70 21.59
CA ASN A 132 9.02 -5.64 21.96
C ASN A 132 9.60 -5.26 23.32
N GLY A 133 9.46 -6.13 24.30
CA GLY A 133 9.95 -5.88 25.67
C GLY A 133 9.38 -4.61 26.30
N GLY A 134 8.12 -4.24 25.96
CA GLY A 134 7.49 -3.00 26.43
C GLY A 134 7.86 -1.76 25.62
N VAL A 135 8.72 -1.89 24.61
CA VAL A 135 9.07 -0.79 23.69
C VAL A 135 8.20 -0.86 22.46
N LEU A 136 7.49 0.24 22.15
CA LEU A 136 6.69 0.36 20.93
C LEU A 136 7.62 0.32 19.69
N ILE A 137 7.42 -0.68 18.84
CA ILE A 137 8.16 -0.83 17.57
C ILE A 137 7.41 -0.18 16.43
N SER A 138 6.11 -0.42 16.36
CA SER A 138 5.27 0.07 15.28
C SER A 138 3.83 0.23 15.75
N GLU A 139 3.21 1.31 15.33
CA GLU A 139 1.78 1.56 15.48
C GLU A 139 1.26 2.16 14.19
N ARG A 140 0.11 1.67 13.70
CA ARG A 140 -0.49 2.15 12.47
C ARG A 140 -2.00 2.16 12.58
N ILE A 141 -2.58 3.25 12.12
CA ILE A 141 -3.97 3.32 11.66
C ILE A 141 -3.93 3.49 10.15
N ARG A 142 -4.86 2.87 9.44
CA ARG A 142 -4.94 2.92 7.99
C ARG A 142 -6.39 2.99 7.56
N THR A 143 -6.65 3.80 6.53
CA THR A 143 -7.95 3.84 5.84
C THR A 143 -7.77 3.37 4.41
N VAL A 144 -8.76 2.69 3.88
CA VAL A 144 -8.75 2.11 2.53
C VAL A 144 -10.03 2.45 1.80
N GLN A 145 -9.91 2.72 0.50
CA GLN A 145 -11.05 3.02 -0.35
C GLN A 145 -10.77 2.57 -1.78
N PHE A 146 -11.71 1.87 -2.41
CA PHE A 146 -11.63 1.50 -3.81
C PHE A 146 -12.11 2.63 -4.70
N GLY A 147 -11.56 2.69 -5.91
CA GLY A 147 -11.92 3.72 -6.88
C GLY A 147 -11.57 3.38 -8.31
N GLU A 148 -11.94 4.31 -9.15
CA GLU A 148 -11.64 4.36 -10.58
C GLU A 148 -10.69 5.50 -10.86
N TRP A 149 -9.93 5.38 -11.94
CA TRP A 149 -8.93 6.35 -12.31
C TRP A 149 -9.18 6.89 -13.71
N SER A 150 -8.94 8.18 -13.88
CA SER A 150 -9.03 8.87 -15.17
C SER A 150 -7.87 9.84 -15.33
N GLY A 151 -7.56 10.22 -16.57
CA GLY A 151 -6.45 11.11 -16.90
C GLY A 151 -5.47 10.46 -17.85
N SER A 152 -4.18 10.73 -17.71
CA SER A 152 -3.16 10.13 -18.57
C SER A 152 -1.79 10.04 -17.89
N PHE A 153 -0.94 9.17 -18.40
CA PHE A 153 0.47 9.12 -18.04
C PHE A 153 1.34 8.85 -19.27
N THR A 154 2.59 9.31 -19.19
CA THR A 154 3.63 9.04 -20.21
C THR A 154 4.76 8.26 -19.57
N VAL A 155 5.21 7.20 -20.22
CA VAL A 155 6.38 6.40 -19.86
C VAL A 155 6.96 5.79 -21.14
N ASP A 156 8.27 5.68 -21.22
CA ASP A 156 9.00 5.13 -22.39
C ASP A 156 8.60 5.78 -23.73
N GLY A 157 8.26 7.07 -23.70
CA GLY A 157 7.83 7.84 -24.88
C GLY A 157 6.39 7.58 -25.32
N GLU A 158 5.65 6.72 -24.64
CA GLU A 158 4.24 6.45 -24.92
C GLU A 158 3.33 7.16 -23.92
N THR A 159 2.29 7.82 -24.42
CA THR A 159 1.20 8.38 -23.60
C THR A 159 0.02 7.43 -23.59
N VAL A 160 -0.45 7.11 -22.40
CA VAL A 160 -1.60 6.24 -22.16
C VAL A 160 -2.72 7.04 -21.54
N ASP A 161 -3.87 7.06 -22.21
CA ASP A 161 -5.10 7.64 -21.67
C ASP A 161 -5.80 6.63 -20.74
N CYS A 162 -6.24 7.11 -19.60
CA CYS A 162 -6.96 6.34 -18.60
C CYS A 162 -8.45 6.74 -18.61
N SER A 163 -9.33 5.76 -18.67
CA SER A 163 -10.78 5.96 -18.49
C SER A 163 -11.25 5.17 -17.26
N GLY A 164 -12.15 5.75 -16.46
CA GLY A 164 -12.54 5.21 -15.17
C GLY A 164 -13.05 3.76 -15.16
N ASP A 165 -13.72 3.33 -16.25
CA ASP A 165 -14.22 1.97 -16.39
C ASP A 165 -13.14 0.93 -16.77
N GLU A 166 -11.99 1.37 -17.29
CA GLU A 166 -10.87 0.52 -17.68
C GLU A 166 -9.70 0.57 -16.67
N TRP A 167 -9.68 1.55 -15.77
CA TRP A 167 -8.61 1.76 -14.80
C TRP A 167 -9.15 1.74 -13.39
N TRP A 168 -8.81 0.69 -12.65
CA TRP A 168 -9.25 0.46 -11.28
C TRP A 168 -8.10 0.56 -10.30
N GLY A 169 -8.44 0.70 -9.03
CA GLY A 169 -7.46 0.67 -7.98
C GLY A 169 -8.02 1.13 -6.65
N PHE A 170 -7.14 1.65 -5.85
CA PHE A 170 -7.51 2.05 -4.49
C PHE A 170 -6.54 3.11 -3.96
N ARG A 171 -6.97 3.72 -2.89
CA ARG A 171 -6.12 4.53 -2.04
C ARG A 171 -6.05 3.97 -0.64
N ASP A 172 -4.91 4.15 -0.02
CA ASP A 172 -4.66 3.94 1.39
C ASP A 172 -4.15 5.28 1.97
N ARG A 173 -4.60 5.55 3.15
CA ARG A 173 -4.11 6.65 3.96
C ARG A 173 -3.71 6.07 5.30
N SER A 174 -2.43 6.21 5.67
CA SER A 174 -1.96 5.64 6.93
C SER A 174 -1.10 6.61 7.72
N TRP A 175 -1.18 6.50 9.04
CA TRP A 175 -0.39 7.30 9.97
C TRP A 175 -0.05 6.50 11.22
N GLY A 176 0.99 6.94 11.90
CA GLY A 176 1.46 6.26 13.10
C GLY A 176 2.95 6.38 13.31
N SER A 177 3.57 5.30 13.74
CA SER A 177 5.00 5.18 13.96
C SER A 177 5.53 3.87 13.40
N ARG A 178 6.66 3.94 12.68
CA ARG A 178 7.39 2.79 12.15
C ARG A 178 8.87 3.14 11.95
N THR A 179 9.71 2.15 11.76
CA THR A 179 11.10 2.40 11.39
C THR A 179 11.17 3.12 10.04
N THR A 180 11.81 4.30 10.03
CA THR A 180 11.99 5.17 8.85
C THR A 180 13.41 5.70 8.80
N GLY A 181 13.87 6.12 7.61
CA GLY A 181 15.20 6.68 7.40
C GLY A 181 16.31 5.65 7.50
N THR A 182 17.54 6.12 7.79
CA THR A 182 18.68 5.25 8.07
C THR A 182 18.49 4.53 9.39
N VAL A 183 18.75 3.22 9.40
CA VAL A 183 18.71 2.42 10.62
C VAL A 183 19.85 2.90 11.53
N ALA A 184 19.52 3.70 12.54
CA ALA A 184 20.45 4.01 13.62
C ALA A 184 20.48 2.81 14.58
N GLU A 185 21.58 2.64 15.24
CA GLU A 185 21.94 1.72 16.31
C GLU A 185 20.96 0.61 16.74
N SER A 186 21.50 -0.58 17.00
CA SER A 186 20.74 -1.72 17.50
C SER A 186 20.08 -1.40 18.85
N SER A 187 18.76 -1.41 18.87
CA SER A 187 17.94 -1.28 20.09
C SER A 187 16.79 -2.27 20.06
N LEU A 188 16.08 -2.45 21.17
CA LEU A 188 14.87 -3.28 21.18
C LEU A 188 13.84 -2.80 20.16
N ALA A 189 13.77 -1.50 19.89
CA ALA A 189 12.88 -0.92 18.88
C ALA A 189 13.29 -1.28 17.43
N THR A 190 14.55 -1.65 17.20
CA THR A 190 15.05 -2.05 15.88
C THR A 190 15.18 -3.56 15.70
N GLN A 191 15.00 -4.33 16.78
CA GLN A 191 14.99 -5.80 16.72
C GLN A 191 13.62 -6.29 16.27
N HIS A 192 13.54 -6.81 15.07
CA HIS A 192 12.32 -7.39 14.52
C HIS A 192 12.36 -8.90 14.64
N SER A 193 11.30 -9.48 15.18
CA SER A 193 11.07 -10.93 15.18
C SER A 193 10.65 -11.48 13.81
N GLY A 194 10.62 -10.63 12.80
CA GLY A 194 10.14 -10.92 11.46
C GLY A 194 8.95 -10.04 11.07
N ILE A 195 8.56 -10.14 9.82
CA ILE A 195 7.38 -9.51 9.23
C ILE A 195 6.61 -10.61 8.50
N TYR A 196 5.35 -10.81 8.84
CA TYR A 196 4.41 -11.54 8.00
C TYR A 196 3.20 -10.64 7.77
N PHE A 197 3.08 -10.20 6.54
CA PHE A 197 2.00 -9.34 6.09
C PHE A 197 1.45 -9.86 4.78
N ALA A 198 0.12 -10.03 4.71
CA ALA A 198 -0.60 -10.31 3.50
C ALA A 198 -1.80 -9.37 3.40
N TRP A 199 -2.01 -8.85 2.21
CA TRP A 199 -3.05 -7.87 1.93
C TRP A 199 -3.61 -8.09 0.53
N THR A 200 -4.92 -8.17 0.43
CA THR A 200 -5.58 -8.28 -0.87
C THR A 200 -6.75 -7.34 -0.97
N LEU A 201 -6.87 -6.74 -2.12
CA LEU A 201 -7.89 -5.81 -2.53
C LEU A 201 -8.48 -6.29 -3.85
N LEU A 202 -9.69 -6.79 -3.81
CA LEU A 202 -10.36 -7.37 -4.96
C LEU A 202 -11.63 -6.59 -5.29
N ARG A 203 -11.85 -6.29 -6.56
CA ARG A 203 -13.08 -5.72 -7.08
C ARG A 203 -13.79 -6.77 -7.95
N PHE A 204 -14.98 -7.15 -7.55
CA PHE A 204 -15.93 -7.96 -8.28
C PHE A 204 -16.99 -7.06 -8.94
N PRO A 205 -17.86 -7.59 -9.84
CA PRO A 205 -18.92 -6.79 -10.45
C PRO A 205 -19.94 -6.23 -9.45
N ASP A 206 -20.11 -6.86 -8.31
CA ASP A 206 -21.15 -6.58 -7.30
C ASP A 206 -20.60 -6.03 -5.98
N GLU A 207 -19.32 -6.21 -5.69
CA GLU A 207 -18.72 -5.81 -4.42
C GLU A 207 -17.21 -5.63 -4.52
N CYS A 208 -16.63 -4.95 -3.52
CA CYS A 208 -15.18 -4.94 -3.28
C CYS A 208 -14.87 -5.70 -2.00
N LEU A 209 -13.73 -6.38 -1.96
CA LEU A 209 -13.24 -7.14 -0.82
C LEU A 209 -11.86 -6.65 -0.37
N LEU A 210 -11.74 -6.34 0.90
CA LEU A 210 -10.47 -6.11 1.59
C LEU A 210 -10.20 -7.24 2.57
N VAL A 211 -9.03 -7.87 2.45
CA VAL A 211 -8.50 -8.76 3.49
C VAL A 211 -7.06 -8.35 3.82
N ALA A 212 -6.77 -8.19 5.08
CA ALA A 212 -5.45 -7.81 5.58
C ALA A 212 -5.09 -8.62 6.82
N VAL A 213 -3.82 -9.04 6.92
CA VAL A 213 -3.30 -9.69 8.11
C VAL A 213 -1.85 -9.30 8.39
N ASN A 214 -1.56 -9.12 9.66
CA ASN A 214 -0.19 -9.12 10.19
C ASN A 214 -0.12 -10.21 11.26
N GLU A 215 0.90 -11.05 11.18
CA GLU A 215 1.07 -12.16 12.10
C GLU A 215 2.49 -12.20 12.67
N THR A 216 2.58 -12.74 13.87
CA THR A 216 3.84 -13.11 14.52
C THR A 216 4.39 -14.39 13.88
N PRO A 217 5.67 -14.74 14.12
CA PRO A 217 6.26 -15.99 13.60
C PRO A 217 5.50 -17.27 13.95
N ASP A 218 4.79 -17.30 15.07
CA ASP A 218 3.96 -18.43 15.53
C ASP A 218 2.52 -18.39 14.99
N GLY A 219 2.20 -17.42 14.10
CA GLY A 219 0.89 -17.29 13.46
C GLY A 219 -0.16 -16.58 14.30
N ARG A 220 0.22 -15.95 15.42
CA ARG A 220 -0.71 -15.12 16.18
C ARG A 220 -0.97 -13.82 15.47
N SER A 221 -2.23 -13.49 15.24
CA SER A 221 -2.63 -12.26 14.58
C SER A 221 -2.31 -11.04 15.45
N GLU A 222 -1.56 -10.08 14.89
CA GLU A 222 -1.33 -8.75 15.45
C GLU A 222 -2.36 -7.74 14.94
N ALA A 223 -2.81 -7.91 13.71
CA ALA A 223 -3.91 -7.16 13.11
C ALA A 223 -4.57 -8.01 12.03
N ARG A 224 -5.87 -7.91 11.93
CA ARG A 224 -6.69 -8.64 10.96
C ARG A 224 -7.87 -7.79 10.54
N THR A 225 -8.12 -7.73 9.24
CA THR A 225 -9.29 -7.06 8.67
C THR A 225 -9.89 -7.90 7.57
N VAL A 226 -11.20 -8.05 7.61
CA VAL A 226 -12.03 -8.53 6.49
C VAL A 226 -13.17 -7.54 6.33
N ALA A 227 -13.33 -7.01 5.13
CA ALA A 227 -14.45 -6.12 4.82
C ALA A 227 -14.94 -6.35 3.39
N VAL A 228 -16.24 -6.50 3.26
CA VAL A 228 -16.96 -6.49 1.99
C VAL A 228 -17.64 -5.13 1.86
N LEU A 229 -17.33 -4.42 0.79
CA LEU A 229 -17.79 -3.07 0.54
C LEU A 229 -18.68 -3.05 -0.70
N PRO A 230 -19.95 -2.67 -0.58
CA PRO A 230 -20.79 -2.39 -1.74
C PRO A 230 -20.31 -1.14 -2.47
N PHE A 231 -20.70 -1.01 -3.72
CA PHE A 231 -20.50 0.24 -4.46
C PHE A 231 -21.38 1.35 -3.90
N LEU A 232 -20.88 2.59 -4.01
CA LEU A 232 -21.64 3.79 -3.68
C LEU A 232 -22.76 3.99 -4.69
N GLU A 233 -23.96 4.26 -4.17
CA GLU A 233 -25.08 4.75 -4.97
C GLU A 233 -25.10 6.29 -5.00
N PRO A 234 -25.77 6.90 -5.99
CA PRO A 234 -25.93 8.35 -6.01
C PRO A 234 -26.52 8.89 -4.70
N GLY A 235 -25.78 9.76 -4.01
CA GLY A 235 -26.15 10.34 -2.72
C GLY A 235 -25.59 9.62 -1.49
N ASP A 236 -24.96 8.48 -1.65
CA ASP A 236 -24.28 7.80 -0.54
C ASP A 236 -23.08 8.62 -0.03
N PRO A 237 -22.90 8.67 1.30
CA PRO A 237 -21.70 9.26 1.87
C PRO A 237 -20.47 8.40 1.53
N ALA A 238 -19.36 9.06 1.16
CA ALA A 238 -18.13 8.35 0.87
C ALA A 238 -17.36 7.92 2.12
N TYR A 239 -17.78 8.30 3.31
CA TYR A 239 -17.14 8.03 4.60
C TYR A 239 -18.10 8.26 5.78
N GLY A 240 -17.70 7.75 6.95
CA GLY A 240 -18.36 8.06 8.24
C GLY A 240 -19.43 7.07 8.67
N GLU A 241 -20.19 6.53 7.76
CA GLU A 241 -21.22 5.52 8.02
C GLU A 241 -20.80 4.21 7.35
N GLU A 242 -20.62 3.16 8.13
CA GLU A 242 -20.19 1.85 7.62
C GLU A 242 -21.33 0.80 7.75
N ASP A 243 -22.57 1.24 7.80
CA ASP A 243 -23.75 0.39 7.97
C ASP A 243 -23.97 -0.59 6.79
N LYS A 244 -23.53 -0.23 5.61
CA LYS A 244 -23.56 -1.10 4.42
C LYS A 244 -22.33 -2.00 4.28
N VAL A 245 -21.27 -1.77 5.06
CA VAL A 245 -20.02 -2.55 5.01
C VAL A 245 -20.18 -3.80 5.85
N VAL A 246 -19.96 -4.96 5.23
CA VAL A 246 -19.99 -6.25 5.95
C VAL A 246 -18.58 -6.53 6.50
N ARG A 247 -18.43 -6.42 7.81
CA ARG A 247 -17.19 -6.81 8.49
C ARG A 247 -17.18 -8.32 8.75
N GLY A 248 -16.10 -8.99 8.32
CA GLY A 248 -15.83 -10.39 8.58
C GLY A 248 -14.74 -10.58 9.64
N ASP A 249 -14.66 -11.78 10.18
CA ASP A 249 -13.60 -12.17 11.12
C ASP A 249 -13.02 -13.56 10.82
N VAL A 250 -13.59 -14.26 9.87
CA VAL A 250 -13.13 -15.59 9.45
C VAL A 250 -12.45 -15.44 8.09
N PHE A 251 -11.19 -15.80 8.04
CA PHE A 251 -10.51 -16.04 6.77
C PHE A 251 -9.34 -17.00 6.95
N GLU A 252 -9.02 -17.68 5.86
CA GLU A 252 -7.86 -18.55 5.74
C GLU A 252 -7.21 -18.27 4.40
N PHE A 253 -5.88 -18.24 4.36
CA PHE A 253 -5.08 -18.22 3.15
C PHE A 253 -4.34 -19.54 3.01
N ASP A 254 -4.42 -20.12 1.84
CA ASP A 254 -3.46 -21.10 1.38
C ASP A 254 -2.67 -20.50 0.22
N ILE A 255 -1.39 -20.26 0.46
CA ILE A 255 -0.51 -19.60 -0.51
C ILE A 255 0.36 -20.66 -1.16
N ASP A 256 0.17 -20.84 -2.46
CA ASP A 256 1.09 -21.58 -3.30
C ASP A 256 2.25 -20.67 -3.69
N TYR A 257 3.42 -20.96 -3.15
CA TYR A 257 4.62 -20.17 -3.40
C TYR A 257 5.34 -20.59 -4.68
N LEU A 258 5.72 -19.62 -5.49
CA LEU A 258 6.61 -19.86 -6.62
C LEU A 258 7.92 -20.49 -6.11
N PRO A 259 8.33 -21.67 -6.62
CA PRO A 259 9.51 -22.38 -6.15
C PRO A 259 10.76 -21.51 -6.07
N GLY A 260 11.51 -21.63 -4.99
CA GLY A 260 12.72 -20.82 -4.75
C GLY A 260 12.46 -19.37 -4.32
N THR A 261 11.21 -19.01 -4.00
CA THR A 261 10.85 -17.64 -3.61
C THR A 261 9.87 -17.61 -2.44
N ARG A 262 9.52 -16.40 -1.99
CA ARG A 262 8.37 -16.12 -1.10
C ARG A 262 7.26 -15.37 -1.83
N ARG A 263 7.22 -15.46 -3.16
CA ARG A 263 6.15 -14.88 -3.98
C ARG A 263 5.04 -15.89 -4.20
N ALA A 264 3.80 -15.42 -4.17
CA ALA A 264 2.66 -16.27 -4.51
C ALA A 264 2.60 -16.49 -6.03
N GLN A 265 2.27 -17.73 -6.43
CA GLN A 265 1.84 -18.08 -7.79
C GLN A 265 0.36 -18.45 -7.83
N GLY A 266 -0.27 -18.71 -6.68
CA GLY A 266 -1.69 -18.92 -6.48
C GLY A 266 -2.07 -18.73 -5.03
N ILE A 267 -3.28 -18.27 -4.75
CA ILE A 267 -3.78 -18.12 -3.39
C ILE A 267 -5.23 -18.60 -3.35
N ASP A 268 -5.53 -19.53 -2.45
CA ASP A 268 -6.89 -19.91 -2.10
C ASP A 268 -7.28 -19.17 -0.81
N LEU A 269 -8.28 -18.30 -0.93
CA LEU A 269 -8.78 -17.48 0.14
C LEU A 269 -10.20 -17.91 0.50
N THR A 270 -10.45 -18.13 1.79
CA THR A 270 -11.80 -18.27 2.33
C THR A 270 -12.11 -17.15 3.28
N VAL A 271 -13.24 -16.51 3.12
CA VAL A 271 -13.69 -15.40 3.98
C VAL A 271 -15.16 -15.54 4.32
N GLY A 272 -15.58 -14.92 5.40
CA GLY A 272 -16.97 -14.85 5.77
C GLY A 272 -17.26 -13.97 6.95
N PRO A 273 -18.55 -13.69 7.18
CA PRO A 273 -19.02 -13.03 8.38
C PRO A 273 -18.74 -13.91 9.61
N ARG A 274 -18.91 -13.33 10.78
CA ARG A 274 -18.63 -13.98 12.05
C ARG A 274 -19.27 -15.37 12.15
N GLY A 275 -18.43 -16.39 12.27
CA GLY A 275 -18.83 -17.77 12.47
C GLY A 275 -19.23 -18.55 11.21
N ALA A 276 -19.11 -18.00 10.02
CA ALA A 276 -19.43 -18.67 8.77
C ALA A 276 -18.47 -18.30 7.63
N ILE A 277 -18.14 -19.26 6.77
CA ILE A 277 -17.45 -19.01 5.51
C ILE A 277 -18.51 -18.94 4.42
N ASP A 278 -18.60 -17.80 3.74
CA ASP A 278 -19.58 -17.57 2.67
C ASP A 278 -18.94 -17.30 1.30
N ARG A 279 -17.64 -17.01 1.26
CA ARG A 279 -16.88 -16.81 0.02
C ARG A 279 -15.64 -17.67 -0.02
N ARG A 280 -15.44 -18.35 -1.15
CA ARG A 280 -14.19 -19.02 -1.52
C ARG A 280 -13.69 -18.37 -2.80
N ILE A 281 -12.45 -17.93 -2.81
CA ILE A 281 -11.89 -17.14 -3.87
C ILE A 281 -10.53 -17.71 -4.23
N HIS A 282 -10.35 -18.05 -5.49
CA HIS A 282 -9.03 -18.35 -6.05
C HIS A 282 -8.44 -17.10 -6.66
N ILE A 283 -7.22 -16.77 -6.29
CA ILE A 283 -6.48 -15.57 -6.75
C ILE A 283 -5.27 -16.03 -7.55
N GLU A 284 -5.18 -15.55 -8.78
CA GLU A 284 -4.09 -15.82 -9.71
C GLU A 284 -3.27 -14.53 -9.92
N PRO A 285 -2.05 -14.45 -9.39
CA PRO A 285 -1.13 -13.36 -9.68
C PRO A 285 -0.74 -13.34 -11.17
N VAL A 286 -0.77 -12.15 -11.79
CA VAL A 286 -0.52 -11.97 -13.24
C VAL A 286 0.75 -11.18 -13.51
N ALA A 287 0.92 -10.03 -12.88
CA ALA A 287 2.07 -9.17 -13.09
C ALA A 287 2.64 -8.64 -11.77
N LEU A 288 3.95 -8.41 -11.78
CA LEU A 288 4.72 -8.03 -10.61
C LEU A 288 4.90 -6.51 -10.55
N PHE A 289 4.82 -5.97 -9.35
CA PHE A 289 5.21 -4.61 -9.00
C PHE A 289 6.11 -4.64 -7.76
N GLN A 290 7.31 -4.10 -7.90
CA GLN A 290 8.29 -4.05 -6.82
C GLN A 290 8.10 -2.83 -5.93
N MET A 291 7.89 -3.06 -4.65
CA MET A 291 7.65 -2.00 -3.68
C MET A 291 8.89 -1.16 -3.37
N GLN A 292 10.10 -1.63 -3.74
CA GLN A 292 11.29 -0.76 -3.71
C GLN A 292 11.11 0.49 -4.56
N GLY A 293 10.37 0.42 -5.67
CA GLY A 293 10.01 1.57 -6.48
C GLY A 293 9.18 2.64 -5.76
N LEU A 294 8.64 2.29 -4.59
CA LEU A 294 7.97 3.22 -3.68
C LEU A 294 8.76 3.44 -2.37
N GLY A 295 10.06 3.15 -2.36
CA GLY A 295 10.98 3.40 -1.25
C GLY A 295 11.03 2.29 -0.18
N TYR A 296 10.28 1.18 -0.32
CA TYR A 296 10.36 0.07 0.63
C TYR A 296 11.63 -0.74 0.40
N PHE A 297 12.47 -0.86 1.43
CA PHE A 297 13.77 -1.54 1.40
C PHE A 297 14.74 -1.04 0.32
N HIS A 298 14.41 0.05 -0.38
CA HIS A 298 15.30 0.64 -1.39
C HIS A 298 16.64 1.03 -0.74
N PRO A 299 17.79 0.73 -1.36
CA PRO A 299 19.09 1.03 -0.76
C PRO A 299 19.31 2.53 -0.51
N THR A 300 18.82 3.40 -1.38
CA THR A 300 18.99 4.85 -1.32
C THR A 300 17.71 5.56 -0.86
N TRP A 301 16.57 5.31 -1.53
CA TRP A 301 15.32 6.08 -1.42
C TRP A 301 14.38 5.57 -0.33
N ARG A 302 14.89 5.30 0.88
CA ARG A 302 14.05 4.88 2.01
C ARG A 302 13.21 6.04 2.53
N HIS A 303 11.99 5.72 2.94
CA HIS A 303 11.09 6.70 3.55
C HIS A 303 11.74 7.46 4.71
N GLY A 304 11.63 8.79 4.70
CA GLY A 304 12.15 9.66 5.75
C GLY A 304 13.68 9.79 5.76
N THR A 305 14.38 9.43 4.68
CA THR A 305 15.81 9.66 4.54
C THR A 305 16.07 11.16 4.35
N ASP A 306 16.99 11.70 5.14
CA ASP A 306 17.44 13.10 5.03
C ASP A 306 18.62 13.20 4.05
N PHE A 307 18.41 13.82 2.92
CA PHE A 307 19.45 14.10 1.93
C PHE A 307 20.08 15.51 2.07
N GLY A 308 19.71 16.25 3.13
CA GLY A 308 20.23 17.60 3.39
C GLY A 308 19.49 18.73 2.65
N GLY A 309 18.63 18.42 1.70
CA GLY A 309 17.86 19.37 0.89
C GLY A 309 16.87 18.67 0.00
N GLU A 310 16.32 19.41 -0.99
CA GLU A 310 15.47 18.79 -1.99
C GLU A 310 16.33 18.06 -3.02
N VAL A 311 15.97 16.80 -3.27
CA VAL A 311 16.62 15.93 -4.25
C VAL A 311 15.58 15.12 -4.99
N THR A 312 15.90 14.79 -6.23
CA THR A 312 15.12 13.87 -7.08
C THR A 312 16.02 12.80 -7.65
N GLY A 313 15.45 11.70 -8.10
CA GLY A 313 16.15 10.64 -8.80
C GLY A 313 15.20 9.63 -9.40
N SER A 314 15.74 8.77 -10.25
CA SER A 314 14.99 7.73 -10.93
C SER A 314 15.74 6.43 -10.93
N ASP A 315 15.00 5.32 -10.96
CA ASP A 315 15.52 3.98 -11.15
C ASP A 315 14.60 3.20 -12.10
N SER A 316 15.18 2.24 -12.81
CA SER A 316 14.42 1.35 -13.70
C SER A 316 14.94 -0.08 -13.59
N TRP A 317 14.02 -1.05 -13.61
CA TRP A 317 14.33 -2.48 -13.46
C TRP A 317 13.60 -3.31 -14.50
N VAL A 318 14.31 -4.23 -15.13
CA VAL A 318 13.70 -5.36 -15.82
C VAL A 318 13.28 -6.36 -14.75
N LEU A 319 11.98 -6.56 -14.57
CA LEU A 319 11.44 -7.33 -13.43
C LEU A 319 11.87 -8.80 -13.44
N ALA A 320 12.09 -9.37 -14.62
CA ALA A 320 12.53 -10.75 -14.77
C ALA A 320 13.99 -10.98 -14.31
N ASP A 321 14.79 -9.92 -14.27
CA ASP A 321 16.21 -10.00 -13.91
C ASP A 321 16.44 -9.82 -12.40
N LEU A 322 15.40 -9.44 -11.66
CA LEU A 322 15.50 -9.20 -10.22
C LEU A 322 15.61 -10.52 -9.44
N ASP A 323 16.61 -10.61 -8.57
CA ASP A 323 16.71 -11.71 -7.61
C ASP A 323 15.56 -11.64 -6.60
N PRO A 324 14.61 -12.59 -6.61
CA PRO A 324 13.46 -12.56 -5.69
C PRO A 324 13.84 -12.83 -4.23
N THR A 325 15.07 -13.27 -3.97
CA THR A 325 15.59 -13.51 -2.63
C THR A 325 16.43 -12.35 -2.09
N ALA A 326 16.67 -11.32 -2.89
CA ALA A 326 17.32 -10.11 -2.41
C ALA A 326 16.37 -9.32 -1.49
N ARG A 327 16.92 -8.71 -0.45
CA ARG A 327 16.14 -8.00 0.57
C ARG A 327 15.27 -6.88 -0.01
N GLU A 328 15.81 -6.13 -0.95
CA GLU A 328 15.11 -5.04 -1.64
C GLU A 328 13.94 -5.52 -2.49
N ASN A 329 13.95 -6.79 -2.91
CA ASN A 329 12.95 -7.40 -3.77
C ASN A 329 11.93 -8.26 -3.03
N ILE A 330 12.07 -8.43 -1.70
CA ILE A 330 11.18 -9.31 -0.92
C ILE A 330 9.76 -8.76 -0.79
N HIS A 331 9.59 -7.45 -0.86
CA HIS A 331 8.29 -6.80 -0.78
C HIS A 331 7.75 -6.50 -2.18
N ALA A 332 6.75 -7.24 -2.56
CA ALA A 332 6.16 -7.14 -3.88
C ALA A 332 4.63 -7.07 -3.80
N GLN A 333 4.06 -6.38 -4.77
CA GLN A 333 2.65 -6.47 -5.13
C GLN A 333 2.51 -7.23 -6.44
N GLN A 334 1.37 -7.85 -6.63
CA GLN A 334 1.04 -8.54 -7.86
C GLN A 334 -0.40 -8.17 -8.22
N VAL A 335 -0.60 -7.58 -9.42
CA VAL A 335 -1.95 -7.48 -9.96
C VAL A 335 -2.45 -8.89 -10.23
N CYS A 336 -3.72 -9.15 -9.93
CA CYS A 336 -4.26 -10.50 -9.94
C CYS A 336 -5.67 -10.58 -10.52
N ARG A 337 -5.98 -11.76 -11.08
CA ARG A 337 -7.34 -12.21 -11.32
C ARG A 337 -7.85 -12.92 -10.09
N ALA A 338 -9.13 -12.82 -9.85
CA ALA A 338 -9.80 -13.54 -8.79
C ALA A 338 -11.06 -14.22 -9.32
N ARG A 339 -11.32 -15.44 -8.86
CA ARG A 339 -12.55 -16.17 -9.18
C ARG A 339 -13.23 -16.60 -7.88
N ARG A 340 -14.41 -16.09 -7.66
CA ARG A 340 -15.28 -16.47 -6.53
C ARG A 340 -16.00 -17.78 -6.84
N SER A 341 -16.33 -18.57 -5.82
CA SER A 341 -16.94 -19.91 -5.97
C SER A 341 -18.32 -19.93 -6.65
N ASP A 342 -19.01 -18.79 -6.72
CA ASP A 342 -20.25 -18.62 -7.48
C ASP A 342 -20.01 -18.33 -8.98
N GLY A 343 -18.77 -18.25 -9.40
CA GLY A 343 -18.36 -17.99 -10.79
C GLY A 343 -18.07 -16.52 -11.10
N ALA A 344 -18.27 -15.59 -10.17
CA ALA A 344 -17.92 -14.19 -10.38
C ALA A 344 -16.42 -14.02 -10.55
N GLU A 345 -16.03 -13.22 -11.55
CA GLU A 345 -14.63 -12.87 -11.81
C GLU A 345 -14.36 -11.45 -11.29
N GLY A 346 -13.21 -11.29 -10.65
CA GLY A 346 -12.73 -10.03 -10.09
C GLY A 346 -11.29 -9.76 -10.47
N LEU A 347 -10.86 -8.53 -10.25
CA LEU A 347 -9.49 -8.06 -10.44
C LEU A 347 -9.03 -7.32 -9.19
N GLY A 348 -7.71 -7.25 -9.00
CA GLY A 348 -7.19 -6.46 -7.89
C GLY A 348 -5.72 -6.67 -7.65
N LEU A 349 -5.33 -6.54 -6.38
CA LEU A 349 -3.95 -6.65 -5.95
C LEU A 349 -3.80 -7.68 -4.82
N TRP A 350 -2.70 -8.39 -4.89
CA TRP A 350 -2.12 -9.18 -3.81
C TRP A 350 -0.78 -8.57 -3.39
N GLU A 351 -0.65 -8.21 -2.13
CA GLU A 351 0.60 -7.74 -1.53
C GLU A 351 1.02 -8.71 -0.44
N HIS A 352 2.26 -9.16 -0.52
CA HIS A 352 2.81 -10.06 0.49
C HIS A 352 4.25 -9.67 0.80
N VAL A 353 4.56 -9.63 2.10
CA VAL A 353 5.93 -9.55 2.59
C VAL A 353 6.10 -10.48 3.77
N ALA A 354 7.02 -11.42 3.64
CA ALA A 354 7.40 -12.33 4.71
C ALA A 354 8.92 -12.28 4.89
N MET A 355 9.34 -11.81 6.05
CA MET A 355 10.74 -11.79 6.49
C MET A 355 10.82 -12.44 7.86
N GLY A 356 11.76 -13.35 8.06
CA GLY A 356 11.80 -14.19 9.26
C GLY A 356 10.94 -15.43 9.13
N ALA A 357 10.92 -16.23 10.19
CA ALA A 357 10.14 -17.45 10.25
C ALA A 357 8.64 -17.16 10.31
N HIS A 358 7.85 -18.00 9.67
CA HIS A 358 6.41 -18.07 9.87
C HIS A 358 5.98 -19.54 9.88
N LEU A 359 5.73 -20.08 11.07
CA LEU A 359 5.49 -21.52 11.28
C LEU A 359 4.26 -22.05 10.52
N PRO A 360 3.10 -21.34 10.51
CA PRO A 360 1.93 -21.83 9.78
C PRO A 360 2.17 -21.99 8.28
N SER A 361 2.97 -21.09 7.67
CA SER A 361 3.30 -21.18 6.25
C SER A 361 4.54 -22.02 5.96
N GLY A 362 5.21 -22.57 6.97
CA GLY A 362 6.45 -23.34 6.81
C GLY A 362 7.63 -22.51 6.30
N LEU A 363 7.61 -21.20 6.50
CA LEU A 363 8.70 -20.32 6.10
C LEU A 363 9.81 -20.34 7.15
N PRO A 364 11.09 -20.53 6.74
CA PRO A 364 12.24 -20.52 7.63
C PRO A 364 12.58 -19.07 8.06
N ASP A 365 13.57 -18.95 8.98
CA ASP A 365 14.08 -17.63 9.36
C ASP A 365 14.78 -16.92 8.19
N GLY A 366 14.96 -15.59 8.33
CA GLY A 366 15.53 -14.73 7.29
C GLY A 366 14.60 -14.53 6.10
N ILE A 367 15.13 -14.61 4.89
CA ILE A 367 14.39 -14.44 3.62
C ILE A 367 14.53 -15.66 2.70
N ALA A 368 15.09 -16.75 3.20
CA ALA A 368 15.18 -17.99 2.44
C ALA A 368 13.79 -18.49 2.02
N PRO A 369 13.65 -19.07 0.83
CA PRO A 369 12.39 -19.63 0.36
C PRO A 369 11.91 -20.79 1.25
N ARG A 370 10.65 -21.18 1.07
CA ARG A 370 10.11 -22.39 1.68
C ARG A 370 10.90 -23.60 1.16
N PRO A 371 11.29 -24.55 2.04
CA PRO A 371 11.99 -25.77 1.64
C PRO A 371 11.20 -26.62 0.65
#